data_5a82518481bf146a6860086d2ffe3dc1
#
_entry.id   5a82518481bf146a6860086d2ffe3dc1
#
_cell.length_a   1.000
_cell.length_b   1.000
_cell.length_c   1.000
_cell.angle_alpha   90.00
_cell.angle_beta   90.00
_cell.angle_gamma   90.00
#
_symmetry.space_group_name_H-M   'P 1'
#
loop_
_entity.id
_entity.type
_entity.pdbx_description
1 polymer ?
#
loop_
_entity_poly.entity_id
_entity_poly.type
_entity_poly.pdbx_seq_one_letter_code
_entity_poly.pdbx_strand_id
1 'polypeptide(L)'
;MNATESNEAQVLFLDGWIVRVRQPLTPTSGSVFLLLHGLTGDEHSMTVFTRNLPRDAWIFSPRAPIQSEKGGYKWITAEQGMTASFIEFQEAATQLHNAFQGWRKSLGVPAAHVNVIGFSQGAVMAAVYMLLYPLETNRLGFLSGFLPADTPQFVTENGLSAKPVFIAHGSQDKTVPIAKARQTAEWLRQWGASVTFCEAPVSHRLSANCFRGFADFFRDPK
;
A
#
# COMPACT_ATOMS: atom_id res chain seq x y z
N MET A 1 19.83 32.22 -11.55
CA MET A 1 19.71 31.61 -10.21
C MET A 1 19.06 30.26 -10.41
N ASN A 2 19.82 29.19 -10.45
CA ASN A 2 19.27 27.85 -10.59
C ASN A 2 18.78 27.41 -9.21
N ALA A 3 17.47 27.52 -8.99
CA ALA A 3 16.83 26.75 -7.92
C ALA A 3 16.97 25.29 -8.32
N THR A 4 17.81 24.54 -7.64
CA THR A 4 17.73 23.08 -7.60
C THR A 4 16.41 22.76 -6.93
N GLU A 5 15.34 22.56 -7.73
CA GLU A 5 14.09 22.04 -7.21
C GLU A 5 14.41 20.71 -6.55
N SER A 6 14.39 20.70 -5.24
CA SER A 6 14.61 19.50 -4.45
C SER A 6 13.38 18.61 -4.62
N ASN A 7 13.60 17.39 -5.09
CA ASN A 7 12.55 16.34 -5.14
C ASN A 7 12.22 15.83 -3.71
N GLU A 8 12.17 16.77 -2.76
CA GLU A 8 11.87 16.47 -1.37
C GLU A 8 10.36 16.35 -1.15
N ALA A 9 9.98 15.33 -0.42
CA ALA A 9 8.58 15.12 -0.10
C ALA A 9 8.13 16.14 0.96
N GLN A 10 6.98 16.76 0.74
CA GLN A 10 6.35 17.73 1.60
C GLN A 10 5.15 17.12 2.34
N VAL A 11 4.87 17.60 3.55
CA VAL A 11 3.63 17.25 4.27
C VAL A 11 2.59 18.33 3.96
N LEU A 12 1.48 17.89 3.39
CA LEU A 12 0.36 18.74 2.99
C LEU A 12 -0.88 18.39 3.80
N PHE A 13 -1.75 19.38 3.98
CA PHE A 13 -3.12 19.17 4.47
C PHE A 13 -4.08 19.27 3.29
N LEU A 14 -4.69 18.12 2.92
CA LEU A 14 -5.54 17.98 1.75
C LEU A 14 -6.89 17.37 2.16
N ASP A 15 -7.97 18.09 2.00
CA ASP A 15 -9.34 17.63 2.25
C ASP A 15 -9.52 16.95 3.63
N GLY A 16 -8.93 17.53 4.69
CA GLY A 16 -8.99 16.97 6.04
C GLY A 16 -7.95 15.90 6.35
N TRP A 17 -7.09 15.53 5.39
CA TRP A 17 -6.03 14.53 5.57
C TRP A 17 -4.65 15.17 5.65
N ILE A 18 -3.79 14.59 6.46
CA ILE A 18 -2.35 14.88 6.46
C ILE A 18 -1.69 13.87 5.53
N VAL A 19 -1.04 14.36 4.49
CA VAL A 19 -0.45 13.53 3.44
C VAL A 19 0.97 13.99 3.16
N ARG A 20 1.93 13.08 3.22
CA ARG A 20 3.28 13.34 2.75
C ARG A 20 3.33 13.03 1.25
N VAL A 21 3.64 14.06 0.45
CA VAL A 21 3.63 13.99 -1.02
C VAL A 21 5.03 14.23 -1.55
N ARG A 22 5.53 13.33 -2.40
CA ARG A 22 6.70 13.55 -3.26
C ARG A 22 6.20 13.74 -4.70
N GLN A 23 6.56 14.87 -5.29
CA GLN A 23 6.25 15.16 -6.69
C GLN A 23 7.42 14.72 -7.58
N PRO A 24 7.18 14.23 -8.81
CA PRO A 24 8.25 14.01 -9.78
C PRO A 24 8.85 15.33 -10.24
N LEU A 25 10.10 15.30 -10.72
CA LEU A 25 10.73 16.50 -11.31
C LEU A 25 10.01 16.97 -12.58
N THR A 26 9.37 16.04 -13.29
CA THR A 26 8.57 16.31 -14.49
C THR A 26 7.11 15.90 -14.22
N PRO A 27 6.23 16.81 -13.81
CA PRO A 27 4.87 16.48 -13.33
C PRO A 27 3.95 15.79 -14.34
N THR A 28 4.25 15.87 -15.63
CA THR A 28 3.42 15.32 -16.73
C THR A 28 3.65 13.85 -17.00
N SER A 29 4.65 13.24 -16.39
CA SER A 29 5.01 11.83 -16.55
C SER A 29 5.26 11.20 -15.20
N GLY A 30 5.26 9.91 -15.15
CA GLY A 30 5.64 9.15 -13.97
C GLY A 30 4.53 8.30 -13.38
N SER A 31 4.96 7.26 -12.71
CA SER A 31 4.10 6.34 -11.97
C SER A 31 3.51 7.02 -10.74
N VAL A 32 2.31 6.60 -10.35
CA VAL A 32 1.65 7.07 -9.11
C VAL A 32 1.69 5.96 -8.08
N PHE A 33 2.10 6.31 -6.85
CA PHE A 33 2.17 5.39 -5.71
C PHE A 33 1.37 5.92 -4.53
N LEU A 34 0.61 5.03 -3.91
CA LEU A 34 -0.10 5.24 -2.64
C LEU A 34 0.49 4.29 -1.60
N LEU A 35 1.10 4.84 -0.54
CA LEU A 35 1.83 4.09 0.48
C LEU A 35 1.09 4.13 1.81
N LEU A 36 0.68 2.97 2.33
CA LEU A 36 -0.18 2.84 3.50
C LEU A 36 0.60 2.24 4.67
N HIS A 37 0.73 3.01 5.75
CA HIS A 37 1.48 2.60 6.95
C HIS A 37 0.74 1.56 7.79
N GLY A 38 1.46 0.86 8.66
CA GLY A 38 0.91 -0.08 9.62
C GLY A 38 0.26 0.59 10.83
N LEU A 39 -0.33 -0.22 11.70
CA LEU A 39 -0.83 0.23 13.01
C LEU A 39 0.26 1.01 13.76
N THR A 40 -0.11 2.11 14.40
CA THR A 40 0.78 3.06 15.08
C THR A 40 1.74 3.86 14.19
N GLY A 41 1.60 3.75 12.88
CA GLY A 41 2.38 4.55 11.94
C GLY A 41 1.79 5.94 11.69
N ASP A 42 2.45 6.66 10.79
CA ASP A 42 2.10 8.00 10.33
C ASP A 42 2.51 8.19 8.86
N GLU A 43 2.39 9.40 8.33
CA GLU A 43 2.76 9.77 6.95
C GLU A 43 4.27 9.62 6.65
N HIS A 44 5.11 9.51 7.66
CA HIS A 44 6.57 9.31 7.49
C HIS A 44 6.97 7.83 7.51
N SER A 45 6.14 6.96 8.07
CA SER A 45 6.47 5.56 8.35
C SER A 45 6.86 4.76 7.10
N MET A 46 6.30 5.11 5.93
CA MET A 46 6.59 4.41 4.68
C MET A 46 7.82 4.97 3.92
N THR A 47 8.54 5.95 4.49
CA THR A 47 9.70 6.58 3.84
C THR A 47 10.81 5.58 3.52
N VAL A 48 10.98 4.54 4.31
CA VAL A 48 11.97 3.47 4.09
C VAL A 48 11.80 2.79 2.72
N PHE A 49 10.59 2.72 2.21
CA PHE A 49 10.27 2.09 0.91
C PHE A 49 10.47 3.06 -0.26
N THR A 50 10.32 4.38 -0.05
CA THR A 50 10.35 5.37 -1.14
C THR A 50 11.69 5.45 -1.87
N ARG A 51 12.80 5.07 -1.22
CA ARG A 51 14.15 5.05 -1.82
C ARG A 51 14.29 3.99 -2.93
N ASN A 52 13.42 2.99 -2.91
CA ASN A 52 13.42 1.87 -3.85
C ASN A 52 12.40 2.07 -4.99
N LEU A 53 11.67 3.18 -4.99
CA LEU A 53 10.69 3.53 -6.01
C LEU A 53 11.29 4.50 -7.03
N PRO A 54 10.77 4.56 -8.27
CA PRO A 54 11.25 5.48 -9.30
C PRO A 54 11.34 6.92 -8.78
N ARG A 55 12.43 7.61 -9.13
CA ARG A 55 12.63 9.00 -8.71
C ARG A 55 11.61 9.94 -9.36
N ASP A 56 11.22 9.62 -10.57
CA ASP A 56 10.20 10.34 -11.35
C ASP A 56 8.81 9.75 -11.13
N ALA A 57 8.39 9.68 -9.87
CA ALA A 57 7.09 9.16 -9.47
C ALA A 57 6.41 10.09 -8.47
N TRP A 58 5.09 10.21 -8.61
CA TRP A 58 4.24 10.74 -7.56
C TRP A 58 4.12 9.74 -6.43
N ILE A 59 4.40 10.14 -5.20
CA ILE A 59 4.24 9.29 -4.02
C ILE A 59 3.37 9.99 -2.99
N PHE A 60 2.30 9.35 -2.62
CA PHE A 60 1.38 9.78 -1.57
C PHE A 60 1.50 8.83 -0.38
N SER A 61 1.79 9.37 0.79
CA SER A 61 1.83 8.63 2.06
C SER A 61 0.88 9.33 3.05
N PRO A 62 -0.41 8.98 3.05
CA PRO A 62 -1.37 9.57 3.97
C PRO A 62 -1.17 9.04 5.39
N ARG A 63 -1.47 9.92 6.37
CA ARG A 63 -1.69 9.54 7.76
C ARG A 63 -3.09 8.93 7.88
N ALA A 64 -3.21 7.77 8.51
CA ALA A 64 -4.51 7.17 8.81
C ALA A 64 -5.36 8.09 9.71
N PRO A 65 -6.70 8.09 9.57
CA PRO A 65 -7.54 9.11 10.20
C PRO A 65 -7.75 8.92 11.70
N ILE A 66 -7.55 7.71 12.24
CA ILE A 66 -7.87 7.39 13.61
C ILE A 66 -6.61 7.38 14.47
N GLN A 67 -6.59 8.15 15.56
CA GLN A 67 -5.49 8.10 16.52
C GLN A 67 -5.51 6.76 17.27
N SER A 68 -4.35 6.12 17.38
CA SER A 68 -4.20 4.88 18.14
C SER A 68 -3.89 5.18 19.62
N GLU A 69 -4.46 4.42 20.54
CA GLU A 69 -4.16 4.53 21.97
C GLU A 69 -2.68 4.18 22.31
N LYS A 70 -2.04 3.42 21.42
CA LYS A 70 -0.62 3.04 21.55
C LYS A 70 0.34 4.07 20.92
N GLY A 71 -0.17 5.25 20.53
CA GLY A 71 0.54 6.26 19.77
C GLY A 71 0.42 6.03 18.26
N GLY A 72 0.70 7.08 17.46
CA GLY A 72 0.50 7.05 16.01
C GLY A 72 -0.96 6.88 15.59
N TYR A 73 -1.18 6.26 14.42
CA TYR A 73 -2.49 6.23 13.76
C TYR A 73 -2.86 4.83 13.25
N LYS A 74 -4.15 4.60 13.02
CA LYS A 74 -4.72 3.34 12.53
C LYS A 74 -5.82 3.59 11.49
N TRP A 75 -6.01 2.63 10.58
CA TRP A 75 -6.96 2.73 9.47
C TRP A 75 -8.39 2.39 9.87
N ILE A 76 -8.56 1.50 10.85
CA ILE A 76 -9.87 1.00 11.33
C ILE A 76 -9.97 1.13 12.84
N THR A 77 -11.18 1.13 13.34
CA THR A 77 -11.45 1.25 14.79
C THR A 77 -11.02 0.03 15.59
N ALA A 78 -11.11 -1.18 15.01
CA ALA A 78 -10.72 -2.40 15.72
C ALA A 78 -9.27 -2.36 16.21
N GLU A 79 -9.05 -2.65 17.49
CA GLU A 79 -7.73 -2.63 18.10
C GLU A 79 -6.86 -3.81 17.70
N GLN A 80 -7.48 -4.94 17.41
CA GLN A 80 -6.80 -6.16 16.96
C GLN A 80 -7.09 -6.39 15.47
N GLY A 81 -6.23 -5.86 14.61
CA GLY A 81 -6.41 -5.94 13.16
C GLY A 81 -6.63 -7.35 12.60
N MET A 82 -6.17 -8.42 13.31
CA MET A 82 -6.36 -9.81 12.86
C MET A 82 -7.78 -10.36 13.02
N THR A 83 -8.64 -9.69 13.77
CA THR A 83 -10.06 -10.05 13.95
C THR A 83 -11.01 -9.13 13.17
N ALA A 84 -10.47 -8.08 12.55
CA ALA A 84 -11.26 -7.16 11.75
C ALA A 84 -11.80 -7.84 10.49
N SER A 85 -13.03 -7.46 10.13
CA SER A 85 -13.73 -7.96 8.95
C SER A 85 -13.32 -7.21 7.68
N PHE A 86 -13.63 -7.78 6.53
CA PHE A 86 -13.46 -7.11 5.24
C PHE A 86 -14.21 -5.78 5.18
N ILE A 87 -15.43 -5.71 5.73
CA ILE A 87 -16.30 -4.52 5.68
C ILE A 87 -15.66 -3.33 6.39
N GLU A 88 -15.00 -3.53 7.55
CA GLU A 88 -14.33 -2.44 8.26
C GLU A 88 -13.20 -1.83 7.41
N PHE A 89 -12.44 -2.66 6.71
CA PHE A 89 -11.41 -2.18 5.78
C PHE A 89 -12.00 -1.60 4.49
N GLN A 90 -13.14 -2.12 4.01
CA GLN A 90 -13.85 -1.60 2.84
C GLN A 90 -14.29 -0.16 3.04
N GLU A 91 -14.89 0.15 4.19
CA GLU A 91 -15.30 1.52 4.51
C GLU A 91 -14.11 2.49 4.52
N ALA A 92 -13.02 2.11 5.21
CA ALA A 92 -11.80 2.91 5.27
C ALA A 92 -11.15 3.07 3.89
N ALA A 93 -11.11 2.00 3.08
CA ALA A 93 -10.54 2.03 1.72
C ALA A 93 -11.38 2.91 0.78
N THR A 94 -12.70 2.92 0.93
CA THR A 94 -13.60 3.79 0.15
C THR A 94 -13.41 5.26 0.51
N GLN A 95 -13.28 5.59 1.80
CA GLN A 95 -12.97 6.95 2.24
C GLN A 95 -11.61 7.42 1.71
N LEU A 96 -10.59 6.57 1.80
CA LEU A 96 -9.26 6.85 1.26
C LEU A 96 -9.29 7.05 -0.26
N HIS A 97 -10.02 6.21 -0.99
CA HIS A 97 -10.16 6.33 -2.44
C HIS A 97 -10.74 7.69 -2.83
N ASN A 98 -11.85 8.08 -2.23
CA ASN A 98 -12.51 9.36 -2.51
C ASN A 98 -11.58 10.55 -2.22
N ALA A 99 -10.90 10.53 -1.08
CA ALA A 99 -9.92 11.54 -0.72
C ALA A 99 -8.75 11.58 -1.73
N PHE A 100 -8.21 10.41 -2.09
CA PHE A 100 -7.10 10.29 -3.03
C PHE A 100 -7.44 10.84 -4.43
N GLN A 101 -8.66 10.62 -4.93
CA GLN A 101 -9.12 11.23 -6.17
C GLN A 101 -9.16 12.77 -6.07
N GLY A 102 -9.60 13.31 -4.94
CA GLY A 102 -9.56 14.75 -4.64
C GLY A 102 -8.13 15.29 -4.68
N TRP A 103 -7.18 14.64 -4.01
CA TRP A 103 -5.77 15.06 -3.98
C TRP A 103 -5.14 15.05 -5.38
N ARG A 104 -5.39 13.98 -6.15
CA ARG A 104 -4.90 13.88 -7.53
C ARG A 104 -5.40 15.06 -8.38
N LYS A 105 -6.68 15.39 -8.27
CA LYS A 105 -7.29 16.50 -9.00
C LYS A 105 -6.69 17.83 -8.58
N SER A 106 -6.56 18.09 -7.28
CA SER A 106 -6.06 19.38 -6.74
C SER A 106 -4.58 19.62 -7.07
N LEU A 107 -3.77 18.55 -7.19
CA LEU A 107 -2.34 18.63 -7.49
C LEU A 107 -2.02 18.45 -8.99
N GLY A 108 -3.04 18.28 -9.85
CA GLY A 108 -2.84 18.08 -11.28
C GLY A 108 -2.14 16.77 -11.63
N VAL A 109 -2.31 15.73 -10.81
CA VAL A 109 -1.70 14.40 -11.04
C VAL A 109 -2.36 13.76 -12.25
N PRO A 110 -1.59 13.27 -13.25
CA PRO A 110 -2.16 12.63 -14.44
C PRO A 110 -3.10 11.46 -14.10
N ALA A 111 -4.10 11.24 -14.94
CA ALA A 111 -4.96 10.07 -14.85
C ALA A 111 -4.17 8.81 -15.20
N ALA A 112 -3.54 8.22 -14.21
CA ALA A 112 -2.75 6.99 -14.32
C ALA A 112 -3.26 5.96 -13.31
N HIS A 113 -3.01 4.68 -13.60
CA HIS A 113 -3.25 3.62 -12.63
C HIS A 113 -2.30 3.78 -11.44
N VAL A 114 -2.79 3.51 -10.24
CA VAL A 114 -2.03 3.65 -9.00
C VAL A 114 -1.34 2.34 -8.62
N ASN A 115 -0.09 2.42 -8.19
CA ASN A 115 0.60 1.34 -7.49
C ASN A 115 0.32 1.51 -6.00
N VAL A 116 -0.29 0.52 -5.36
CA VAL A 116 -0.64 0.60 -3.94
C VAL A 116 0.30 -0.28 -3.15
N ILE A 117 0.90 0.27 -2.10
CA ILE A 117 1.87 -0.44 -1.25
C ILE A 117 1.44 -0.28 0.20
N GLY A 118 1.36 -1.37 0.93
CA GLY A 118 1.02 -1.32 2.34
C GLY A 118 1.91 -2.21 3.20
N PHE A 119 2.11 -1.80 4.45
CA PHE A 119 2.81 -2.57 5.47
C PHE A 119 1.87 -2.92 6.63
N SER A 120 1.84 -4.18 7.06
CA SER A 120 1.05 -4.66 8.20
C SER A 120 -0.46 -4.33 8.03
N GLN A 121 -1.09 -3.58 8.90
CA GLN A 121 -2.48 -3.11 8.73
C GLN A 121 -2.66 -2.34 7.40
N GLY A 122 -1.68 -1.54 7.00
CA GLY A 122 -1.68 -0.88 5.70
C GLY A 122 -1.62 -1.85 4.51
N ALA A 123 -1.04 -3.06 4.67
CA ALA A 123 -1.07 -4.08 3.64
C ALA A 123 -2.50 -4.62 3.44
N VAL A 124 -3.26 -4.81 4.53
CA VAL A 124 -4.67 -5.18 4.44
C VAL A 124 -5.45 -4.10 3.69
N MET A 125 -5.28 -2.83 4.08
CA MET A 125 -5.86 -1.67 3.39
C MET A 125 -5.53 -1.63 1.91
N ALA A 126 -4.26 -1.84 1.54
CA ALA A 126 -3.79 -1.82 0.15
C ALA A 126 -4.43 -2.95 -0.68
N ALA A 127 -4.54 -4.14 -0.11
CA ALA A 127 -5.19 -5.27 -0.78
C ALA A 127 -6.70 -5.06 -0.93
N VAL A 128 -7.39 -4.61 0.11
CA VAL A 128 -8.82 -4.28 0.02
C VAL A 128 -9.06 -3.15 -0.98
N TYR A 129 -8.20 -2.12 -1.01
CA TYR A 129 -8.25 -1.07 -2.03
C TYR A 129 -8.17 -1.66 -3.45
N MET A 130 -7.20 -2.55 -3.72
CA MET A 130 -7.08 -3.20 -5.03
C MET A 130 -8.30 -4.07 -5.36
N LEU A 131 -8.88 -4.78 -4.38
CA LEU A 131 -10.06 -5.61 -4.58
C LEU A 131 -11.30 -4.79 -4.93
N LEU A 132 -11.44 -3.59 -4.38
CA LEU A 132 -12.54 -2.67 -4.68
C LEU A 132 -12.34 -1.91 -5.99
N TYR A 133 -11.11 -1.55 -6.31
CA TYR A 133 -10.76 -0.71 -7.47
C TYR A 133 -9.71 -1.38 -8.38
N PRO A 134 -9.97 -2.61 -8.88
CA PRO A 134 -8.99 -3.37 -9.65
C PRO A 134 -8.64 -2.70 -10.98
N LEU A 135 -9.56 -1.97 -11.60
CA LEU A 135 -9.31 -1.27 -12.86
C LEU A 135 -8.42 -0.02 -12.69
N GLU A 136 -8.40 0.56 -11.51
CA GLU A 136 -7.58 1.75 -11.21
C GLU A 136 -6.23 1.37 -10.59
N THR A 137 -6.10 0.15 -10.07
CA THR A 137 -4.86 -0.34 -9.46
C THR A 137 -3.98 -1.02 -10.50
N ASN A 138 -2.71 -0.61 -10.58
CA ASN A 138 -1.71 -1.21 -11.46
C ASN A 138 -1.04 -2.41 -10.79
N ARG A 139 -0.37 -2.20 -9.65
CA ARG A 139 0.38 -3.20 -8.90
C ARG A 139 0.11 -3.08 -7.41
N LEU A 140 0.21 -4.21 -6.70
CA LEU A 140 0.12 -4.25 -5.24
C LEU A 140 1.45 -4.67 -4.62
N GLY A 141 1.92 -3.90 -3.63
CA GLY A 141 2.97 -4.29 -2.68
C GLY A 141 2.34 -4.65 -1.33
N PHE A 142 2.32 -5.92 -1.01
CA PHE A 142 1.70 -6.46 0.19
C PHE A 142 2.77 -6.93 1.17
N LEU A 143 3.05 -6.11 2.20
CA LEU A 143 4.23 -6.29 3.06
C LEU A 143 3.81 -6.64 4.50
N SER A 144 4.16 -7.83 4.96
CA SER A 144 3.90 -8.32 6.33
C SER A 144 2.44 -8.22 6.77
N GLY A 145 1.50 -8.47 5.84
CA GLY A 145 0.05 -8.38 6.08
C GLY A 145 -0.68 -9.73 6.00
N PHE A 146 -2.01 -9.65 6.04
CA PHE A 146 -2.94 -10.75 5.84
C PHE A 146 -4.25 -10.21 5.27
N LEU A 147 -5.09 -11.05 4.66
CA LEU A 147 -6.47 -10.71 4.35
C LEU A 147 -7.42 -11.21 5.44
N PRO A 148 -8.48 -10.45 5.78
CA PRO A 148 -9.54 -10.90 6.66
C PRO A 148 -10.14 -12.24 6.22
N ALA A 149 -10.54 -13.08 7.18
CA ALA A 149 -10.99 -14.44 6.88
C ALA A 149 -12.29 -14.50 6.05
N ASP A 150 -13.09 -13.45 6.12
CA ASP A 150 -14.35 -13.29 5.39
C ASP A 150 -14.15 -12.71 3.98
N THR A 151 -12.92 -12.26 3.59
CA THR A 151 -12.65 -11.68 2.27
C THR A 151 -13.16 -12.49 1.08
N PRO A 152 -13.09 -13.85 1.06
CA PRO A 152 -13.58 -14.64 -0.08
C PRO A 152 -15.07 -14.46 -0.38
N GLN A 153 -15.86 -13.98 0.58
CA GLN A 153 -17.30 -13.73 0.39
C GLN A 153 -17.58 -12.49 -0.47
N PHE A 154 -16.57 -11.61 -0.64
CA PHE A 154 -16.71 -10.31 -1.31
C PHE A 154 -15.97 -10.23 -2.64
N VAL A 155 -15.29 -11.31 -3.06
CA VAL A 155 -14.46 -11.31 -4.27
C VAL A 155 -15.02 -12.30 -5.29
N THR A 156 -15.16 -11.83 -6.52
CA THR A 156 -15.58 -12.70 -7.65
C THR A 156 -14.36 -13.44 -8.24
N GLU A 157 -14.60 -14.63 -8.77
CA GLU A 157 -13.58 -15.36 -9.52
C GLU A 157 -13.01 -14.51 -10.66
N ASN A 158 -11.69 -14.56 -10.85
CA ASN A 158 -10.96 -13.79 -11.86
C ASN A 158 -11.08 -12.24 -11.74
N GLY A 159 -11.59 -11.71 -10.65
CA GLY A 159 -11.69 -10.26 -10.42
C GLY A 159 -10.34 -9.52 -10.46
N LEU A 160 -9.23 -10.25 -10.31
CA LEU A 160 -7.85 -9.72 -10.35
C LEU A 160 -7.04 -10.21 -11.56
N SER A 161 -7.70 -10.54 -12.68
CA SER A 161 -7.04 -11.13 -13.85
C SER A 161 -5.70 -10.44 -14.19
N ALA A 162 -4.61 -11.22 -14.09
CA ALA A 162 -3.22 -10.83 -14.33
C ALA A 162 -2.70 -9.63 -13.50
N LYS A 163 -3.40 -9.20 -12.43
CA LYS A 163 -2.90 -8.11 -11.57
C LYS A 163 -1.59 -8.51 -10.88
N PRO A 164 -0.50 -7.76 -11.08
CA PRO A 164 0.77 -8.07 -10.45
C PRO A 164 0.73 -7.75 -8.94
N VAL A 165 1.10 -8.73 -8.13
CA VAL A 165 1.17 -8.60 -6.68
C VAL A 165 2.53 -9.06 -6.17
N PHE A 166 3.20 -8.22 -5.40
CA PHE A 166 4.41 -8.58 -4.66
C PHE A 166 4.08 -8.76 -3.19
N ILE A 167 4.29 -9.95 -2.66
CA ILE A 167 4.14 -10.26 -1.24
C ILE A 167 5.51 -10.45 -0.61
N ALA A 168 5.79 -9.76 0.49
CA ALA A 168 6.97 -10.03 1.33
C ALA A 168 6.55 -10.30 2.76
N HIS A 169 7.08 -11.40 3.36
CA HIS A 169 6.74 -11.77 4.73
C HIS A 169 7.90 -12.48 5.44
N GLY A 170 8.01 -12.19 6.75
CA GLY A 170 8.96 -12.88 7.61
C GLY A 170 8.44 -14.23 8.10
N SER A 171 9.20 -15.32 7.92
CA SER A 171 8.78 -16.64 8.43
C SER A 171 8.83 -16.74 9.96
N GLN A 172 9.52 -15.82 10.62
CA GLN A 172 9.60 -15.72 12.08
C GLN A 172 8.73 -14.58 12.64
N ASP A 173 7.76 -14.09 11.84
CA ASP A 173 6.84 -13.03 12.22
C ASP A 173 5.86 -13.55 13.30
N LYS A 174 5.95 -12.96 14.51
CA LYS A 174 5.07 -13.29 15.65
C LYS A 174 3.84 -12.36 15.72
N THR A 175 3.85 -11.25 14.97
CA THR A 175 2.74 -10.29 14.91
C THR A 175 1.67 -10.76 13.91
N VAL A 176 2.12 -11.15 12.72
CA VAL A 176 1.27 -11.76 11.68
C VAL A 176 1.90 -13.09 11.28
N PRO A 177 1.35 -14.24 11.68
CA PRO A 177 1.89 -15.54 11.35
C PRO A 177 2.01 -15.76 9.84
N ILE A 178 3.13 -16.32 9.37
CA ILE A 178 3.41 -16.59 7.95
C ILE A 178 2.29 -17.38 7.25
N ALA A 179 1.59 -18.26 7.97
CA ALA A 179 0.47 -19.02 7.44
C ALA A 179 -0.64 -18.11 6.88
N LYS A 180 -0.87 -16.94 7.49
CA LYS A 180 -1.84 -15.94 7.02
C LYS A 180 -1.42 -15.30 5.69
N ALA A 181 -0.13 -14.99 5.53
CA ALA A 181 0.39 -14.44 4.29
C ALA A 181 0.36 -15.48 3.14
N ARG A 182 0.67 -16.73 3.44
CA ARG A 182 0.57 -17.83 2.48
C ARG A 182 -0.87 -18.04 2.03
N GLN A 183 -1.83 -18.05 2.96
CA GLN A 183 -3.26 -18.12 2.65
C GLN A 183 -3.72 -16.95 1.77
N THR A 184 -3.28 -15.74 2.10
CA THR A 184 -3.55 -14.55 1.27
C THR A 184 -3.01 -14.74 -0.16
N ALA A 185 -1.79 -15.25 -0.31
CA ALA A 185 -1.18 -15.50 -1.62
C ALA A 185 -1.97 -16.53 -2.45
N GLU A 186 -2.48 -17.57 -1.80
CA GLU A 186 -3.34 -18.58 -2.45
C GLU A 186 -4.65 -17.96 -2.95
N TRP A 187 -5.34 -17.19 -2.12
CA TRP A 187 -6.58 -16.51 -2.51
C TRP A 187 -6.36 -15.54 -3.67
N LEU A 188 -5.32 -14.72 -3.60
CA LEU A 188 -5.02 -13.78 -4.69
C LEU A 188 -4.74 -14.49 -6.01
N ARG A 189 -4.05 -15.64 -6.00
CA ARG A 189 -3.85 -16.48 -7.20
C ARG A 189 -5.15 -17.09 -7.71
N GLN A 190 -6.00 -17.58 -6.82
CA GLN A 190 -7.32 -18.11 -7.18
C GLN A 190 -8.21 -17.04 -7.83
N TRP A 191 -8.06 -15.78 -7.44
CA TRP A 191 -8.76 -14.65 -8.05
C TRP A 191 -8.08 -14.11 -9.31
N GLY A 192 -7.05 -14.76 -9.81
CA GLY A 192 -6.37 -14.47 -11.06
C GLY A 192 -5.16 -13.55 -10.98
N ALA A 193 -4.71 -13.14 -9.79
CA ALA A 193 -3.54 -12.29 -9.65
C ALA A 193 -2.22 -13.02 -9.96
N SER A 194 -1.25 -12.30 -10.54
CA SER A 194 0.13 -12.75 -10.71
C SER A 194 0.94 -12.45 -9.46
N VAL A 195 1.13 -13.45 -8.60
CA VAL A 195 1.73 -13.26 -7.27
C VAL A 195 3.20 -13.69 -7.24
N THR A 196 4.08 -12.72 -6.97
CA THR A 196 5.48 -12.94 -6.56
C THR A 196 5.56 -12.95 -5.04
N PHE A 197 6.02 -14.06 -4.44
CA PHE A 197 6.07 -14.24 -2.99
C PHE A 197 7.52 -14.32 -2.49
N CYS A 198 7.93 -13.38 -1.64
CA CYS A 198 9.23 -13.36 -1.00
C CYS A 198 9.10 -13.67 0.50
N GLU A 199 9.59 -14.82 0.92
CA GLU A 199 9.66 -15.24 2.31
C GLU A 199 11.11 -15.21 2.80
N ALA A 200 11.34 -14.79 4.04
CA ALA A 200 12.67 -14.77 4.63
C ALA A 200 12.63 -15.03 6.15
N PRO A 201 13.70 -15.59 6.76
CA PRO A 201 13.74 -15.88 8.19
C PRO A 201 13.97 -14.63 9.03
N VAL A 202 13.04 -13.69 8.96
CA VAL A 202 13.01 -12.44 9.73
C VAL A 202 11.68 -12.30 10.47
N SER A 203 11.62 -11.40 11.44
CA SER A 203 10.40 -11.05 12.17
C SER A 203 9.45 -10.15 11.34
N HIS A 204 8.65 -9.32 11.98
CA HIS A 204 7.68 -8.38 11.35
C HIS A 204 8.39 -7.25 10.58
N ARG A 205 9.12 -7.59 9.52
CA ARG A 205 9.90 -6.67 8.66
C ARG A 205 10.28 -7.35 7.34
N LEU A 206 10.79 -6.57 6.38
CA LEU A 206 11.39 -7.09 5.17
C LEU A 206 12.88 -7.43 5.37
N SER A 207 13.33 -8.52 4.78
CA SER A 207 14.76 -8.81 4.63
C SER A 207 15.38 -7.98 3.51
N ALA A 208 16.70 -7.84 3.52
CA ALA A 208 17.41 -7.15 2.43
C ALA A 208 17.14 -7.79 1.05
N ASN A 209 16.95 -9.10 1.00
CA ASN A 209 16.62 -9.81 -0.22
C ASN A 209 15.22 -9.46 -0.73
N CYS A 210 14.22 -9.43 0.17
CA CYS A 210 12.87 -9.02 -0.20
C CYS A 210 12.78 -7.53 -0.56
N PHE A 211 13.63 -6.67 0.00
CA PHE A 211 13.76 -5.28 -0.43
C PHE A 211 14.29 -5.15 -1.86
N ARG A 212 15.26 -5.99 -2.28
CA ARG A 212 15.72 -6.01 -3.67
C ARG A 212 14.61 -6.47 -4.62
N GLY A 213 13.94 -7.58 -4.30
CA GLY A 213 12.78 -8.06 -5.08
C GLY A 213 11.66 -7.03 -5.19
N PHE A 214 11.38 -6.31 -4.10
CA PHE A 214 10.44 -5.19 -4.09
C PHE A 214 10.87 -4.06 -5.04
N ALA A 215 12.13 -3.64 -4.99
CA ALA A 215 12.66 -2.61 -5.87
C ALA A 215 12.58 -3.00 -7.35
N ASP A 216 12.93 -4.25 -7.66
CA ASP A 216 12.86 -4.78 -9.04
C ASP A 216 11.42 -4.89 -9.54
N PHE A 217 10.48 -5.26 -8.66
CA PHE A 217 9.06 -5.38 -8.98
C PHE A 217 8.41 -4.04 -9.33
N PHE A 218 8.81 -2.95 -8.64
CA PHE A 218 8.26 -1.60 -8.88
C PHE A 218 9.12 -0.74 -9.80
N ARG A 219 10.27 -1.23 -10.27
CA ARG A 219 11.02 -0.56 -11.33
C ARG A 219 10.19 -0.65 -12.62
N ASP A 220 9.96 0.49 -13.29
CA ASP A 220 9.30 0.47 -14.59
C ASP A 220 10.07 -0.44 -15.55
N PRO A 221 9.41 -1.37 -16.25
CA PRO A 221 10.06 -2.04 -17.36
C PRO A 221 10.45 -0.99 -18.39
N LYS A 222 11.71 -1.02 -18.80
CA LYS A 222 12.22 -0.17 -19.90
C LYS A 222 11.47 -0.47 -21.18
#